data_1ada0ec268e734622a5e903000d59b0e
#
_entry.id   1ada0ec268e734622a5e903000d59b0e
#
_cell.length_a   1.000
_cell.length_b   1.000
_cell.length_c   1.000
_cell.angle_alpha   90.00
_cell.angle_beta   90.00
_cell.angle_gamma   90.00
#
_symmetry.space_group_name_H-M   'P 1'
#
loop_
_entity.id
_entity.type
_entity.pdbx_description
1 polymer ?
#
loop_
_entity_poly.entity_id
_entity_poly.type
_entity_poly.pdbx_seq_one_letter_code
_entity_poly.pdbx_strand_id
1 'polypeptide(L)' 'MLEQLRFPHEIAKDIAKQEKNKRKKRKLTQAELSARSGVSLASLKRFEQTGEISFVSLVKIAMVLD' A
#
# COMPACT_ATOMS: atom_id res chain seq x y z
N MET A 1 -18.38 -13.24 -8.13
CA MET A 1 -18.61 -12.25 -8.36
C MET A 1 -19.01 -11.23 -7.35
N LEU A 2 -19.84 -10.44 -7.53
CA LEU A 2 -20.07 -9.35 -6.64
C LEU A 2 -21.21 -9.59 -5.68
N GLU A 3 -21.27 -10.80 -5.15
CA GLU A 3 -22.27 -11.09 -4.15
C GLU A 3 -22.05 -10.26 -2.91
N GLN A 4 -20.82 -9.93 -2.62
CA GLN A 4 -20.52 -9.07 -1.48
C GLN A 4 -20.26 -7.66 -1.97
N LEU A 5 -21.18 -6.78 -1.64
CA LEU A 5 -21.07 -5.40 -2.06
C LEU A 5 -20.29 -4.64 -1.00
N ARG A 6 -19.00 -4.45 -1.27
CA ARG A 6 -18.13 -3.70 -0.38
C ARG A 6 -17.87 -2.32 -0.94
N PHE A 7 -17.74 -1.35 -0.05
CA PHE A 7 -17.41 -0.01 -0.48
C PHE A 7 -15.97 0.05 -1.01
N PRO A 8 -15.73 0.87 -2.06
CA PRO A 8 -14.37 0.92 -2.64
C PRO A 8 -13.27 1.26 -1.64
N HIS A 9 -13.54 2.14 -0.66
CA HIS A 9 -12.50 2.49 0.30
C HIS A 9 -12.20 1.34 1.25
N GLU A 10 -13.13 0.42 1.48
CA GLU A 10 -12.87 -0.77 2.27
C GLU A 10 -11.91 -1.70 1.54
N ILE A 11 -12.13 -1.84 0.24
CA ILE A 11 -11.23 -2.64 -0.61
C ILE A 11 -9.86 -2.00 -0.65
N ALA A 12 -9.79 -0.67 -0.77
CA ALA A 12 -8.51 0.04 -0.77
C ALA A 12 -7.76 -0.18 0.54
N LYS A 13 -8.47 -0.17 1.68
CA LYS A 13 -7.83 -0.44 2.97
C LYS A 13 -7.33 -1.86 3.08
N ASP A 14 -8.04 -2.82 2.49
CA ASP A 14 -7.58 -4.21 2.46
C ASP A 14 -6.32 -4.34 1.62
N ILE A 15 -6.28 -3.67 0.47
CA ILE A 15 -5.08 -3.67 -0.37
C ILE A 15 -3.91 -3.06 0.40
N ALA A 16 -4.15 -1.94 1.09
CA ALA A 16 -3.11 -1.30 1.88
C ALA A 16 -2.58 -2.24 2.96
N LYS A 17 -3.49 -2.98 3.61
CA LYS A 17 -3.10 -3.94 4.64
C LYS A 17 -2.25 -5.06 4.06
N GLN A 18 -2.62 -5.56 2.88
CA GLN A 18 -1.85 -6.60 2.22
C GLN A 18 -0.44 -6.11 1.87
N GLU A 19 -0.33 -4.90 1.33
CA GLU A 19 0.98 -4.34 0.99
C GLU A 19 1.82 -4.08 2.24
N LYS A 20 1.19 -3.60 3.31
CA LYS A 20 1.88 -3.43 4.60
C LYS A 20 2.42 -4.76 5.12
N ASN A 21 1.63 -5.83 5.02
CA ASN A 21 2.07 -7.15 5.45
C ASN A 21 3.24 -7.65 4.63
N LYS A 22 3.24 -7.41 3.32
CA LYS A 22 4.36 -7.77 2.45
C LYS A 22 5.62 -7.01 2.85
N ARG A 23 5.46 -5.70 3.16
CA ARG A 23 6.59 -4.90 3.63
C ARG A 23 7.18 -5.49 4.91
N LYS A 24 6.32 -5.85 5.86
CA LYS A 24 6.78 -6.40 7.13
C LYS A 24 7.45 -7.76 6.96
N LYS A 25 6.92 -8.60 6.07
CA LYS A 25 7.56 -9.89 5.79
C LYS A 25 8.95 -9.73 5.22
N ARG A 26 9.19 -8.67 4.46
CA ARG A 26 10.52 -8.35 3.93
C ARG A 26 11.37 -7.60 4.94
N LYS A 27 10.85 -7.36 6.14
CA LYS A 27 11.55 -6.65 7.21
C LYS A 27 12.00 -5.25 6.79
N LEU A 28 11.19 -4.59 5.98
CA LEU A 28 11.44 -3.22 5.55
C LEU A 28 10.68 -2.27 6.44
N THR A 29 11.34 -1.20 6.87
CA THR A 29 10.64 -0.09 7.51
C THR A 29 9.89 0.72 6.45
N GLN A 30 8.98 1.57 6.89
CA GLN A 30 8.31 2.49 5.96
C GLN A 30 9.33 3.39 5.27
N ALA A 31 10.33 3.88 6.00
CA ALA A 31 11.36 4.73 5.42
C ALA A 31 12.15 3.99 4.35
N GLU A 32 12.47 2.72 4.58
CA GLU A 32 13.20 1.92 3.61
C GLU A 32 12.36 1.67 2.36
N LEU A 33 11.09 1.36 2.52
CA LEU A 33 10.22 1.18 1.36
C LEU A 33 10.05 2.49 0.59
N SER A 34 9.91 3.61 1.31
CA SER A 34 9.85 4.91 0.67
C SER A 34 11.09 5.16 -0.20
N ALA A 35 12.27 4.90 0.35
CA ALA A 35 13.52 5.10 -0.38
C ALA A 35 13.60 4.22 -1.62
N ARG A 36 13.19 2.96 -1.51
CA ARG A 36 13.29 2.01 -2.62
C ARG A 36 12.24 2.25 -3.70
N SER A 37 11.05 2.66 -3.31
CA SER A 37 9.95 2.82 -4.26
C SER A 37 9.91 4.20 -4.91
N GLY A 38 10.52 5.19 -4.27
CA GLY A 38 10.39 6.57 -4.73
C GLY A 38 9.07 7.22 -4.31
N VAL A 39 8.29 6.55 -3.48
CA VAL A 39 7.06 7.12 -2.92
C VAL A 39 7.41 7.81 -1.61
N SER A 40 6.93 9.04 -1.41
CA SER A 40 7.27 9.78 -0.20
C SER A 40 6.80 9.05 1.05
N LEU A 41 7.54 9.25 2.14
CA LEU A 41 7.18 8.63 3.41
C LEU A 41 5.79 9.05 3.87
N ALA A 42 5.44 10.31 3.68
CA ALA A 42 4.11 10.81 4.05
C ALA A 42 3.02 10.10 3.27
N SER A 43 3.22 9.92 1.95
CA SER A 43 2.25 9.22 1.11
C SER A 43 2.14 7.76 1.52
N LEU A 44 3.25 7.12 1.82
CA LEU A 44 3.25 5.72 2.24
C LEU A 44 2.53 5.54 3.57
N LYS A 45 2.79 6.40 4.54
CA LYS A 45 2.11 6.34 5.83
C LYS A 45 0.61 6.52 5.67
N ARG A 46 0.20 7.49 4.86
CA ARG A 46 -1.21 7.73 4.61
C ARG A 46 -1.86 6.53 3.94
N PHE A 47 -1.19 5.94 2.96
CA PHE A 47 -1.69 4.75 2.28
C PHE A 47 -1.92 3.61 3.26
N GLU A 48 -0.94 3.33 4.10
CA GLU A 48 -1.06 2.20 5.04
C GLU A 48 -2.16 2.44 6.07
N GLN A 49 -2.47 3.70 6.39
CA GLN A 49 -3.54 4.02 7.33
C GLN A 49 -4.93 4.06 6.69
N THR A 50 -5.03 4.62 5.49
CA THR A 50 -6.33 4.97 4.91
C THR A 50 -6.64 4.23 3.62
N GLY A 51 -5.65 3.66 2.97
CA GLY A 51 -5.81 3.06 1.65
C GLY A 51 -5.75 4.08 0.52
N GLU A 52 -5.55 5.38 0.82
CA GLU A 52 -5.52 6.42 -0.19
C GLU A 52 -4.13 6.59 -0.76
N ILE A 53 -4.03 6.49 -2.08
CA ILE A 53 -2.76 6.62 -2.78
C ILE A 53 -3.05 6.82 -4.26
N SER A 54 -2.17 7.49 -4.98
CA SER A 54 -2.30 7.55 -6.43
C SER A 54 -2.01 6.16 -7.02
N PHE A 55 -2.63 5.88 -8.16
CA PHE A 55 -2.42 4.61 -8.81
C PHE A 55 -0.94 4.39 -9.14
N VAL A 56 -0.26 5.41 -9.66
CA VAL A 56 1.16 5.30 -10.01
C VAL A 56 2.01 5.00 -8.77
N SER A 57 1.73 5.66 -7.66
CA SER A 57 2.48 5.38 -6.43
C SER A 57 2.25 3.96 -5.94
N LEU A 58 1.02 3.45 -6.07
CA LEU A 58 0.73 2.07 -5.70
C LEU A 58 1.54 1.10 -6.58
N VAL A 59 1.63 1.36 -7.87
CA VAL A 59 2.44 0.55 -8.78
C VAL A 59 3.90 0.55 -8.33
N LYS A 60 4.44 1.72 -7.97
CA LYS A 60 5.82 1.82 -7.50
C LYS A 60 6.06 0.96 -6.26
N ILE A 61 5.12 0.98 -5.32
CA ILE A 61 5.21 0.16 -4.10
C ILE A 61 5.15 -1.32 -4.48
N ALA A 62 4.22 -1.70 -5.32
CA ALA A 62 4.05 -3.09 -5.71
C ALA A 62 5.29 -3.62 -6.44
N MET A 63 5.94 -2.80 -7.24
CA MET A 63 7.17 -3.21 -7.94
C MET A 63 8.29 -3.56 -6.96
N VAL A 64 8.30 -2.97 -5.79
CA VAL A 64 9.29 -3.33 -4.75
C VAL A 64 8.86 -4.57 -3.99
N LEU A 65 7.57 -4.70 -3.68
CA LEU A 65 7.07 -5.72 -2.78
C LEU A 65 6.60 -7.00 -3.48
N ASP A 66 6.16 -6.88 -4.71
CA ASP A 66 5.65 -8.02 -5.48
C ASP A 66 6.64 -8.45 -6.57
#